data_b0551316151a9a88804d56d7a943d2aa
#
_entry.id   b0551316151a9a88804d56d7a943d2aa
#
_cell.length_a   1.000
_cell.length_b   1.000
_cell.length_c   1.000
_cell.angle_alpha   90.00
_cell.angle_beta   90.00
_cell.angle_gamma   90.00
#
_symmetry.space_group_name_H-M   'P 1'
#
loop_
_entity.id
_entity.type
_entity.pdbx_description
1 polymer ?
#
loop_
_entity_poly.entity_id
_entity_poly.type
_entity_poly.pdbx_seq_one_letter_code
_entity_poly.pdbx_strand_id
1 'polypeptide(L)'
;MEIPTTTDELEQVLIAFRDHADELQEEFDIEGDVIPMSFIINNGDQDPAILINGFGEGYGDTGDHFAVTDEGKVIYTAVQEGYKEGIEWLHKLVTEDLIDPEAFTQEWSTYVAKGKNHRYGLCFSWDIANIDNNVDYVMLPALTGPTGVRNITRQNNSETSGFHRGRCVLTTSCRNTALAAAWIDQMYAPLQSPQNNWGSYGETDSFNIFELSTNEKGDPMLKHMDLGDQSPVEVREAQSVNGPLAILNEYYGEYVTQPEDAKWRLDNMHETYLADMNSKYVYPNVFMSIEDTNKVSQYDTDIKKYAEQKKADWILNGGIEKEWDSYLEKMEKYGLSDYLSIKQKYFDNYQKSLSE
;
A
#
# COMPACT_ATOMS: atom_id res chain seq x y z
N MET A 1 9.11 -6.67 -25.27
CA MET A 1 8.31 -7.80 -24.71
C MET A 1 6.91 -7.28 -24.43
N GLU A 2 5.91 -8.14 -24.30
CA GLU A 2 4.57 -7.71 -23.85
C GLU A 2 4.53 -7.54 -22.33
N ILE A 3 3.53 -6.80 -21.81
CA ILE A 3 3.33 -6.64 -20.37
C ILE A 3 2.94 -8.01 -19.79
N PRO A 4 3.64 -8.51 -18.76
CA PRO A 4 3.38 -9.84 -18.21
C PRO A 4 2.02 -9.90 -17.48
N THR A 5 1.34 -11.02 -17.63
CA THR A 5 0.02 -11.32 -17.04
C THR A 5 0.04 -12.54 -16.11
N THR A 6 1.16 -13.26 -16.11
CA THR A 6 1.40 -14.41 -15.23
C THR A 6 2.72 -14.26 -14.47
N THR A 7 2.87 -15.00 -13.38
CA THR A 7 4.13 -15.03 -12.61
C THR A 7 5.30 -15.52 -13.45
N ASP A 8 5.08 -16.50 -14.35
CA ASP A 8 6.12 -17.01 -15.23
C ASP A 8 6.53 -15.99 -16.29
N GLU A 9 5.57 -15.24 -16.86
CA GLU A 9 5.87 -14.17 -17.81
C GLU A 9 6.63 -13.03 -17.15
N LEU A 10 6.27 -12.66 -15.90
CA LEU A 10 7.01 -11.66 -15.14
C LEU A 10 8.46 -12.11 -14.93
N GLU A 11 8.70 -13.36 -14.55
CA GLU A 11 10.05 -13.90 -14.40
C GLU A 11 10.85 -13.75 -15.69
N GLN A 12 10.26 -14.06 -16.88
CA GLN A 12 10.93 -13.88 -18.17
C GLN A 12 11.25 -12.41 -18.47
N VAL A 13 10.37 -11.48 -18.10
CA VAL A 13 10.63 -10.04 -18.23
C VAL A 13 11.81 -9.61 -17.33
N LEU A 14 11.82 -10.05 -16.08
CA LEU A 14 12.93 -9.74 -15.15
C LEU A 14 14.27 -10.33 -15.62
N ILE A 15 14.26 -11.56 -16.17
CA ILE A 15 15.43 -12.18 -16.79
C ILE A 15 15.92 -11.32 -17.96
N ALA A 16 15.01 -10.81 -18.81
CA ALA A 16 15.40 -9.95 -19.91
C ALA A 16 16.04 -8.63 -19.43
N PHE A 17 15.54 -8.01 -18.38
CA PHE A 17 16.19 -6.84 -17.77
C PHE A 17 17.61 -7.14 -17.29
N ARG A 18 17.81 -8.28 -16.64
CA ARG A 18 19.14 -8.72 -16.22
C ARG A 18 20.09 -8.97 -17.38
N ASP A 19 19.63 -9.76 -18.35
CA ASP A 19 20.48 -10.28 -19.44
C ASP A 19 20.82 -9.20 -20.48
N HIS A 20 20.00 -8.14 -20.61
CA HIS A 20 20.21 -6.99 -21.48
C HIS A 20 20.59 -5.70 -20.74
N ALA A 21 21.06 -5.80 -19.51
CA ALA A 21 21.36 -4.64 -18.64
C ALA A 21 22.31 -3.63 -19.32
N ASP A 22 23.40 -4.11 -19.95
CA ASP A 22 24.39 -3.26 -20.61
C ASP A 22 23.79 -2.51 -21.81
N GLU A 23 22.92 -3.19 -22.60
CA GLU A 23 22.23 -2.59 -23.74
C GLU A 23 21.25 -1.50 -23.28
N LEU A 24 20.51 -1.76 -22.21
CA LEU A 24 19.55 -0.81 -21.62
C LEU A 24 20.27 0.42 -21.03
N GLN A 25 21.41 0.21 -20.36
CA GLN A 25 22.22 1.32 -19.84
C GLN A 25 22.68 2.27 -20.95
N GLU A 26 23.14 1.71 -22.08
CA GLU A 26 23.61 2.50 -23.23
C GLU A 26 22.44 3.21 -23.95
N GLU A 27 21.31 2.50 -24.15
CA GLU A 27 20.16 3.03 -24.88
C GLU A 27 19.44 4.16 -24.13
N PHE A 28 19.31 4.03 -22.80
CA PHE A 28 18.54 4.95 -21.97
C PHE A 28 19.40 5.86 -21.08
N ASP A 29 20.72 5.85 -21.23
CA ASP A 29 21.68 6.67 -20.46
C ASP A 29 21.50 6.51 -18.93
N ILE A 30 21.36 5.25 -18.48
CA ILE A 30 21.10 4.90 -17.09
C ILE A 30 22.38 5.03 -16.26
N GLU A 31 22.37 5.88 -15.24
CA GLU A 31 23.49 6.01 -14.29
C GLU A 31 23.47 4.89 -13.24
N GLY A 32 24.37 3.92 -13.39
CA GLY A 32 24.50 2.75 -12.50
C GLY A 32 23.87 1.48 -13.09
N ASP A 33 23.85 0.40 -12.29
CA ASP A 33 23.40 -0.91 -12.76
C ASP A 33 21.88 -0.93 -12.95
N VAL A 34 21.41 -1.57 -14.02
CA VAL A 34 19.98 -1.91 -14.18
C VAL A 34 19.58 -2.93 -13.14
N ILE A 35 18.48 -2.69 -12.48
CA ILE A 35 17.94 -3.53 -11.41
C ILE A 35 16.62 -4.14 -11.91
N PRO A 36 16.55 -5.45 -12.16
CA PRO A 36 15.33 -6.06 -12.68
C PRO A 36 14.10 -5.79 -11.82
N MET A 37 14.20 -5.99 -10.50
CA MET A 37 13.15 -5.65 -9.54
C MET A 37 13.73 -5.12 -8.22
N SER A 38 13.15 -4.05 -7.69
CA SER A 38 13.47 -3.54 -6.36
C SER A 38 12.22 -3.21 -5.56
N PHE A 39 12.36 -3.24 -4.23
CA PHE A 39 11.32 -2.96 -3.25
C PHE A 39 11.93 -2.52 -1.91
N ILE A 40 11.09 -2.20 -0.94
CA ILE A 40 11.49 -2.04 0.48
C ILE A 40 10.69 -3.06 1.28
N ILE A 41 11.36 -4.08 1.78
CA ILE A 41 10.71 -5.17 2.52
C ILE A 41 9.93 -4.67 3.74
N ASN A 42 8.74 -5.18 3.96
CA ASN A 42 7.85 -4.83 5.07
C ASN A 42 7.47 -3.33 5.14
N ASN A 43 7.55 -2.62 4.02
CA ASN A 43 7.23 -1.19 3.97
C ASN A 43 6.01 -0.91 3.08
N GLY A 44 4.82 -1.23 3.58
CA GLY A 44 3.54 -0.83 3.00
C GLY A 44 3.46 -0.99 1.48
N ASP A 45 3.33 0.14 0.78
CA ASP A 45 3.15 0.19 -0.68
C ASP A 45 4.41 -0.23 -1.47
N GLN A 46 5.55 -0.35 -0.83
CA GLN A 46 6.81 -0.77 -1.43
C GLN A 46 7.12 -2.25 -1.21
N ASP A 47 6.25 -2.99 -0.51
CA ASP A 47 6.45 -4.41 -0.22
C ASP A 47 6.04 -5.30 -1.41
N PRO A 48 6.81 -6.34 -1.77
CA PRO A 48 6.52 -7.21 -2.91
C PRO A 48 5.37 -8.20 -2.65
N ALA A 49 4.77 -8.21 -1.46
CA ALA A 49 3.73 -9.17 -1.08
C ALA A 49 2.50 -9.15 -2.00
N ILE A 50 2.27 -8.03 -2.71
CA ILE A 50 1.18 -7.95 -3.70
C ILE A 50 1.36 -8.94 -4.87
N LEU A 51 2.60 -9.33 -5.18
CA LEU A 51 2.87 -10.28 -6.26
C LEU A 51 2.39 -11.70 -5.95
N ILE A 52 2.25 -12.04 -4.66
CA ILE A 52 1.83 -13.39 -4.26
C ILE A 52 0.31 -13.58 -4.21
N ASN A 53 -0.48 -12.59 -4.58
CA ASN A 53 -1.94 -12.68 -4.62
C ASN A 53 -2.48 -13.77 -5.56
N GLY A 54 -1.71 -14.21 -6.54
CA GLY A 54 -2.06 -15.30 -7.45
C GLY A 54 -1.74 -16.70 -6.92
N PHE A 55 -1.11 -16.82 -5.74
CA PHE A 55 -0.72 -18.12 -5.18
C PHE A 55 -1.80 -18.72 -4.29
N GLY A 56 -1.82 -20.06 -4.20
CA GLY A 56 -2.80 -20.80 -3.41
C GLY A 56 -4.23 -20.51 -3.84
N GLU A 57 -5.08 -20.14 -2.89
CA GLU A 57 -6.49 -19.79 -3.11
C GLU A 57 -6.71 -18.30 -3.45
N GLY A 58 -5.64 -17.52 -3.61
CA GLY A 58 -5.71 -16.13 -4.03
C GLY A 58 -6.02 -15.13 -2.91
N TYR A 59 -5.82 -15.49 -1.66
CA TYR A 59 -5.96 -14.53 -0.55
C TYR A 59 -4.79 -13.56 -0.49
N GLY A 60 -3.64 -13.93 -1.04
CA GLY A 60 -2.44 -13.13 -1.06
C GLY A 60 -1.86 -12.87 0.31
N ASP A 61 -1.29 -11.69 0.44
CA ASP A 61 -0.88 -11.15 1.74
C ASP A 61 -1.30 -9.69 1.86
N THR A 62 -1.58 -9.27 3.08
CA THR A 62 -1.91 -7.89 3.43
C THR A 62 -0.90 -7.37 4.44
N GLY A 63 -0.74 -6.06 4.55
CA GLY A 63 0.16 -5.48 5.54
C GLY A 63 -0.12 -5.87 7.00
N ASP A 64 -1.34 -6.35 7.27
CA ASP A 64 -1.77 -6.84 8.60
C ASP A 64 -1.87 -8.38 8.64
N HIS A 65 -1.57 -9.07 7.56
CA HIS A 65 -1.67 -10.52 7.40
C HIS A 65 -3.07 -11.12 7.66
N PHE A 66 -4.14 -10.35 7.54
CA PHE A 66 -5.50 -10.85 7.71
C PHE A 66 -6.26 -10.86 6.39
N ALA A 67 -7.00 -11.94 6.19
CA ALA A 67 -8.00 -12.05 5.14
C ALA A 67 -9.25 -12.75 5.66
N VAL A 68 -10.33 -12.67 4.88
CA VAL A 68 -11.59 -13.37 5.14
C VAL A 68 -11.87 -14.29 3.96
N THR A 69 -12.10 -15.58 4.22
CA THR A 69 -12.41 -16.55 3.17
C THR A 69 -13.82 -16.37 2.63
N ASP A 70 -14.14 -17.04 1.52
CA ASP A 70 -15.49 -17.05 0.94
C ASP A 70 -16.56 -17.54 1.91
N GLU A 71 -16.20 -18.42 2.85
CA GLU A 71 -17.08 -18.93 3.90
C GLU A 71 -17.19 -18.00 5.11
N GLY A 72 -16.55 -16.84 5.06
CA GLY A 72 -16.54 -15.86 6.17
C GLY A 72 -15.61 -16.22 7.32
N LYS A 73 -14.62 -17.07 7.09
CA LYS A 73 -13.61 -17.40 8.09
C LYS A 73 -12.46 -16.38 8.04
N VAL A 74 -12.11 -15.82 9.19
CA VAL A 74 -10.92 -14.99 9.33
C VAL A 74 -9.69 -15.88 9.37
N ILE A 75 -8.72 -15.59 8.50
CA ILE A 75 -7.44 -16.30 8.43
C ILE A 75 -6.29 -15.34 8.62
N TYR A 76 -5.12 -15.87 9.02
CA TYR A 76 -3.85 -15.19 9.00
C TYR A 76 -3.09 -15.62 7.75
N THR A 77 -2.85 -14.70 6.82
CA THR A 77 -2.32 -15.03 5.48
C THR A 77 -0.93 -15.64 5.54
N ALA A 78 -0.07 -15.14 6.46
CA ALA A 78 1.31 -15.61 6.60
C ALA A 78 1.46 -17.06 7.14
N VAL A 79 0.37 -17.79 7.39
CA VAL A 79 0.39 -19.22 7.74
C VAL A 79 -0.36 -20.09 6.72
N GLN A 80 -0.67 -19.55 5.53
CA GLN A 80 -1.35 -20.29 4.47
C GLN A 80 -0.34 -20.89 3.49
N GLU A 81 -0.67 -22.01 2.86
CA GLU A 81 0.21 -22.67 1.88
C GLU A 81 0.50 -21.76 0.68
N GLY A 82 -0.48 -20.98 0.18
CA GLY A 82 -0.27 -20.05 -0.91
C GLY A 82 0.73 -18.92 -0.56
N TYR A 83 0.79 -18.51 0.70
CA TYR A 83 1.84 -17.58 1.17
C TYR A 83 3.22 -18.24 1.11
N LYS A 84 3.33 -19.49 1.59
CA LYS A 84 4.58 -20.26 1.53
C LYS A 84 5.07 -20.41 0.09
N GLU A 85 4.21 -20.86 -0.82
CA GLU A 85 4.53 -20.99 -2.26
C GLU A 85 4.99 -19.67 -2.87
N GLY A 86 4.32 -18.56 -2.54
CA GLY A 86 4.69 -17.23 -3.01
C GLY A 86 6.05 -16.76 -2.48
N ILE A 87 6.37 -17.04 -1.22
CA ILE A 87 7.68 -16.73 -0.64
C ILE A 87 8.79 -17.59 -1.29
N GLU A 88 8.53 -18.87 -1.56
CA GLU A 88 9.45 -19.75 -2.29
C GLU A 88 9.73 -19.20 -3.71
N TRP A 89 8.69 -18.73 -4.40
CA TRP A 89 8.85 -18.09 -5.70
C TRP A 89 9.67 -16.80 -5.62
N LEU A 90 9.41 -15.92 -4.64
CA LEU A 90 10.23 -14.72 -4.44
C LEU A 90 11.69 -15.06 -4.12
N HIS A 91 11.94 -16.12 -3.33
CA HIS A 91 13.31 -16.60 -3.09
C HIS A 91 13.99 -17.09 -4.38
N LYS A 92 13.25 -17.77 -5.26
CA LYS A 92 13.77 -18.16 -6.57
C LYS A 92 14.27 -16.94 -7.35
N LEU A 93 13.48 -15.84 -7.36
CA LEU A 93 13.89 -14.61 -8.05
C LEU A 93 15.18 -14.01 -7.46
N VAL A 94 15.37 -14.11 -6.13
CA VAL A 94 16.64 -13.71 -5.48
C VAL A 94 17.81 -14.57 -5.97
N THR A 95 17.63 -15.88 -6.03
CA THR A 95 18.71 -16.82 -6.44
C THR A 95 19.08 -16.69 -7.90
N GLU A 96 18.23 -16.07 -8.71
CA GLU A 96 18.46 -15.80 -10.13
C GLU A 96 18.98 -14.37 -10.39
N ASP A 97 19.38 -13.64 -9.35
CA ASP A 97 19.85 -12.25 -9.41
C ASP A 97 18.83 -11.28 -10.05
N LEU A 98 17.54 -11.53 -9.82
CA LEU A 98 16.45 -10.71 -10.36
C LEU A 98 15.93 -9.66 -9.36
N ILE A 99 16.38 -9.69 -8.12
CA ILE A 99 15.98 -8.77 -7.04
C ILE A 99 17.19 -7.98 -6.56
N ASP A 100 16.98 -6.68 -6.37
CA ASP A 100 17.95 -5.78 -5.75
C ASP A 100 18.40 -6.32 -4.38
N PRO A 101 19.69 -6.62 -4.18
CA PRO A 101 20.17 -7.12 -2.89
C PRO A 101 19.98 -6.10 -1.76
N GLU A 102 19.89 -4.80 -2.06
CA GLU A 102 19.61 -3.77 -1.06
C GLU A 102 18.13 -3.65 -0.68
N ALA A 103 17.22 -4.31 -1.40
CA ALA A 103 15.77 -4.27 -1.14
C ALA A 103 15.38 -4.66 0.30
N PHE A 104 16.22 -5.42 0.98
CA PHE A 104 16.01 -5.89 2.36
C PHE A 104 16.52 -4.93 3.44
N THR A 105 17.27 -3.88 3.07
CA THR A 105 17.92 -2.97 4.02
C THR A 105 17.91 -1.51 3.62
N GLN A 106 17.52 -1.19 2.38
CA GLN A 106 17.51 0.17 1.89
C GLN A 106 16.41 1.02 2.52
N GLU A 107 16.70 2.30 2.67
CA GLU A 107 15.75 3.32 3.10
C GLU A 107 15.07 3.97 1.88
N TRP A 108 13.94 4.64 2.13
CA TRP A 108 13.16 5.34 1.10
C TRP A 108 14.00 6.27 0.22
N SER A 109 14.89 7.07 0.82
CA SER A 109 15.75 8.00 0.07
C SER A 109 16.67 7.31 -0.94
N THR A 110 17.23 6.15 -0.57
CA THR A 110 18.06 5.34 -1.47
C THR A 110 17.22 4.74 -2.59
N TYR A 111 16.03 4.23 -2.25
CA TYR A 111 15.09 3.68 -3.21
C TYR A 111 14.67 4.73 -4.25
N VAL A 112 14.30 5.93 -3.82
CA VAL A 112 13.95 7.05 -4.71
C VAL A 112 15.15 7.48 -5.58
N ALA A 113 16.35 7.56 -5.01
CA ALA A 113 17.54 7.96 -5.77
C ALA A 113 17.87 6.97 -6.90
N LYS A 114 17.70 5.67 -6.68
CA LYS A 114 17.86 4.65 -7.74
C LYS A 114 16.78 4.81 -8.82
N GLY A 115 15.52 5.08 -8.43
CA GLY A 115 14.41 5.30 -9.36
C GLY A 115 14.63 6.50 -10.25
N LYS A 116 14.99 7.65 -9.66
CA LYS A 116 15.30 8.89 -10.41
C LYS A 116 16.46 8.76 -11.42
N ASN A 117 17.27 7.74 -11.26
CA ASN A 117 18.30 7.36 -12.23
C ASN A 117 17.84 6.25 -13.20
N HIS A 118 16.53 6.02 -13.31
CA HIS A 118 15.88 5.08 -14.25
C HIS A 118 16.39 3.63 -14.15
N ARG A 119 16.81 3.20 -12.94
CA ARG A 119 17.51 1.91 -12.76
C ARG A 119 16.57 0.71 -12.67
N TYR A 120 15.26 0.92 -12.45
CA TYR A 120 14.32 -0.16 -12.15
C TYR A 120 13.58 -0.71 -13.37
N GLY A 121 13.62 -2.03 -13.56
CA GLY A 121 12.70 -2.72 -14.45
C GLY A 121 11.30 -2.85 -13.83
N LEU A 122 11.21 -3.21 -12.55
CA LEU A 122 9.99 -3.26 -11.76
C LEU A 122 10.21 -2.62 -10.39
N CYS A 123 9.31 -1.74 -9.99
CA CYS A 123 9.31 -1.12 -8.66
C CYS A 123 7.89 -0.99 -8.10
N PHE A 124 7.79 -0.68 -6.80
CA PHE A 124 6.54 -0.57 -6.07
C PHE A 124 6.41 0.80 -5.43
N SER A 125 5.28 1.46 -5.61
CA SER A 125 4.99 2.74 -5.00
C SER A 125 3.49 3.01 -5.00
N TRP A 126 3.06 3.88 -4.09
CA TRP A 126 1.73 4.47 -4.17
C TRP A 126 1.48 5.22 -5.49
N ASP A 127 2.49 5.92 -5.96
CA ASP A 127 2.49 6.64 -7.22
C ASP A 127 3.89 6.61 -7.82
N ILE A 128 4.00 6.40 -9.14
CA ILE A 128 5.30 6.38 -9.82
C ILE A 128 6.02 7.73 -9.73
N ALA A 129 5.28 8.85 -9.69
CA ALA A 129 5.83 10.20 -9.53
C ALA A 129 6.64 10.38 -8.23
N ASN A 130 6.47 9.50 -7.24
CA ASN A 130 7.29 9.50 -6.03
C ASN A 130 8.70 8.96 -6.25
N ILE A 131 8.92 8.19 -7.30
CA ILE A 131 10.18 7.46 -7.58
C ILE A 131 10.83 7.97 -8.86
N ASP A 132 10.02 8.15 -9.91
CA ASP A 132 10.47 8.51 -11.26
C ASP A 132 9.36 9.32 -11.95
N ASN A 133 9.23 9.20 -13.26
CA ASN A 133 8.16 9.78 -14.05
C ASN A 133 7.24 8.68 -14.60
N ASN A 134 6.05 9.07 -15.07
CA ASN A 134 5.05 8.14 -15.59
C ASN A 134 5.15 7.88 -17.10
N VAL A 135 6.15 8.40 -17.78
CA VAL A 135 6.28 8.29 -19.24
C VAL A 135 6.86 6.93 -19.62
N ASP A 136 7.79 6.43 -18.83
CA ASP A 136 8.58 5.24 -19.12
C ASP A 136 8.05 3.98 -18.42
N TYR A 137 7.03 4.14 -17.56
CA TYR A 137 6.44 3.05 -16.78
C TYR A 137 4.99 2.77 -17.16
N VAL A 138 4.62 1.49 -17.04
CA VAL A 138 3.24 1.01 -17.15
C VAL A 138 2.85 0.27 -15.89
N MET A 139 1.57 0.25 -15.55
CA MET A 139 1.11 -0.54 -14.42
C MET A 139 1.15 -2.03 -14.75
N LEU A 140 1.78 -2.81 -13.88
CA LEU A 140 1.76 -4.26 -13.94
C LEU A 140 0.34 -4.75 -13.58
N PRO A 141 -0.36 -5.50 -14.46
CA PRO A 141 -1.67 -6.05 -14.13
C PRO A 141 -1.58 -7.11 -13.02
N ALA A 142 -2.73 -7.49 -12.47
CA ALA A 142 -2.81 -8.65 -11.58
C ALA A 142 -2.23 -9.88 -12.27
N LEU A 143 -1.30 -10.55 -11.61
CA LEU A 143 -0.67 -11.74 -12.16
C LEU A 143 -1.52 -12.98 -11.89
N THR A 144 -1.65 -13.83 -12.88
CA THR A 144 -2.16 -15.18 -12.72
C THR A 144 -1.04 -16.08 -12.18
N GLY A 145 -1.27 -16.69 -11.03
CA GLY A 145 -0.30 -17.60 -10.41
C GLY A 145 -0.33 -19.02 -10.99
N PRO A 146 0.50 -19.92 -10.47
CA PRO A 146 0.67 -21.28 -11.00
C PRO A 146 -0.60 -22.13 -11.01
N THR A 147 -1.55 -21.86 -10.11
CA THR A 147 -2.83 -22.56 -10.02
C THR A 147 -3.92 -22.00 -10.93
N GLY A 148 -3.61 -20.95 -11.69
CA GLY A 148 -4.58 -20.24 -12.52
C GLY A 148 -5.41 -19.20 -11.77
N VAL A 149 -5.11 -18.97 -10.51
CA VAL A 149 -5.76 -17.92 -9.70
C VAL A 149 -5.19 -16.56 -10.08
N ARG A 150 -6.08 -15.59 -10.24
CA ARG A 150 -5.76 -14.18 -10.47
C ARG A 150 -6.61 -13.34 -9.54
N ASN A 151 -5.99 -12.54 -8.70
CA ASN A 151 -6.69 -11.69 -7.73
C ASN A 151 -5.85 -10.48 -7.34
N ILE A 152 -6.53 -9.38 -7.05
CA ILE A 152 -5.99 -8.23 -6.33
C ILE A 152 -6.85 -8.01 -5.10
N THR A 153 -6.27 -8.24 -3.92
CA THR A 153 -6.96 -7.98 -2.65
C THR A 153 -6.77 -6.52 -2.26
N ARG A 154 -7.87 -5.84 -2.01
CA ARG A 154 -7.86 -4.51 -1.41
C ARG A 154 -7.32 -4.56 0.00
N GLN A 155 -6.26 -3.82 0.27
CA GLN A 155 -5.64 -3.81 1.61
C GLN A 155 -6.26 -2.77 2.55
N ASN A 156 -6.87 -1.72 2.02
CA ASN A 156 -7.29 -0.59 2.81
C ASN A 156 -8.76 -0.68 3.24
N ASN A 157 -8.99 -0.85 4.53
CA ASN A 157 -10.32 -0.91 5.13
C ASN A 157 -11.12 0.39 5.04
N SER A 158 -10.47 1.53 4.88
CA SER A 158 -11.17 2.80 4.71
C SER A 158 -12.06 2.80 3.47
N GLU A 159 -11.66 2.04 2.46
CA GLU A 159 -12.39 1.97 1.20
C GLU A 159 -13.65 1.09 1.29
N THR A 160 -13.77 0.23 2.28
CA THR A 160 -15.01 -0.52 2.55
C THR A 160 -16.04 0.31 3.30
N SER A 161 -15.61 1.33 4.06
CA SER A 161 -16.48 2.18 4.88
C SER A 161 -16.53 3.65 4.43
N GLY A 162 -15.67 4.04 3.50
CA GLY A 162 -15.56 5.42 3.03
C GLY A 162 -14.87 6.38 4.00
N PHE A 163 -14.44 5.93 5.19
CA PHE A 163 -13.73 6.78 6.14
C PHE A 163 -12.95 5.99 7.20
N HIS A 164 -11.89 6.61 7.71
CA HIS A 164 -11.08 6.07 8.79
C HIS A 164 -11.65 6.42 10.16
N ARG A 165 -12.21 5.44 10.86
CA ARG A 165 -12.78 5.62 12.19
C ARG A 165 -11.71 5.82 13.26
N GLY A 166 -12.00 6.66 14.27
CA GLY A 166 -11.17 6.82 15.46
C GLY A 166 -9.86 7.58 15.24
N ARG A 167 -9.64 8.19 14.07
CA ARG A 167 -8.44 9.00 13.80
C ARG A 167 -8.46 10.35 14.51
N CYS A 168 -9.65 10.90 14.77
CA CYS A 168 -9.83 12.10 15.57
C CYS A 168 -10.90 11.84 16.64
N VAL A 169 -10.58 12.10 17.90
CA VAL A 169 -11.48 11.83 19.02
C VAL A 169 -11.51 12.99 20.02
N LEU A 170 -12.67 13.25 20.62
CA LEU A 170 -12.81 14.11 21.78
C LEU A 170 -12.71 13.26 23.04
N THR A 171 -11.78 13.60 23.92
CA THR A 171 -11.61 12.90 25.19
C THR A 171 -12.54 13.46 26.27
N THR A 172 -12.75 12.69 27.34
CA THR A 172 -13.52 13.14 28.53
C THR A 172 -12.89 14.32 29.25
N SER A 173 -11.62 14.64 28.96
CA SER A 173 -10.94 15.84 29.52
C SER A 173 -11.27 17.12 28.75
N CYS A 174 -11.99 17.04 27.63
CA CYS A 174 -12.40 18.20 26.84
C CYS A 174 -13.44 19.01 27.62
N ARG A 175 -13.08 20.24 28.04
CA ARG A 175 -13.94 21.10 28.82
C ARG A 175 -15.04 21.80 28.02
N ASN A 176 -14.83 21.98 26.74
CA ASN A 176 -15.79 22.63 25.84
C ASN A 176 -15.93 21.79 24.53
N THR A 177 -16.74 20.75 24.62
CA THR A 177 -16.97 19.83 23.54
C THR A 177 -17.63 20.49 22.31
N ALA A 178 -18.51 21.47 22.53
CA ALA A 178 -19.16 22.20 21.44
C ALA A 178 -18.16 23.02 20.64
N LEU A 179 -17.26 23.74 21.30
CA LEU A 179 -16.20 24.50 20.63
C LEU A 179 -15.22 23.58 19.89
N ALA A 180 -14.81 22.48 20.53
CA ALA A 180 -13.91 21.50 19.92
C ALA A 180 -14.55 20.83 18.70
N ALA A 181 -15.83 20.47 18.78
CA ALA A 181 -16.57 19.91 17.64
C ALA A 181 -16.67 20.92 16.49
N ALA A 182 -17.00 22.18 16.77
CA ALA A 182 -17.06 23.23 15.75
C ALA A 182 -15.69 23.49 15.11
N TRP A 183 -14.59 23.39 15.86
CA TRP A 183 -13.23 23.48 15.30
C TRP A 183 -12.92 22.28 14.40
N ILE A 184 -13.26 21.07 14.83
CA ILE A 184 -13.08 19.85 14.02
C ILE A 184 -13.90 19.95 12.73
N ASP A 185 -15.13 20.44 12.82
CA ASP A 185 -16.03 20.61 11.64
C ASP A 185 -15.40 21.53 10.57
N GLN A 186 -14.70 22.59 11.00
CA GLN A 186 -13.97 23.46 10.06
C GLN A 186 -12.83 22.75 9.33
N MET A 187 -12.25 21.70 9.92
CA MET A 187 -11.19 20.92 9.27
C MET A 187 -11.73 20.08 8.09
N TYR A 188 -13.03 19.78 8.10
CA TYR A 188 -13.73 19.09 7.03
C TYR A 188 -14.28 20.02 5.94
N ALA A 189 -14.13 21.33 6.08
CA ALA A 189 -14.59 22.28 5.05
C ALA A 189 -13.88 22.00 3.70
N PRO A 190 -14.59 22.12 2.55
CA PRO A 190 -14.07 21.73 1.24
C PRO A 190 -12.76 22.41 0.81
N LEU A 191 -12.53 23.66 1.24
CA LEU A 191 -11.28 24.38 1.01
C LEU A 191 -10.23 24.15 2.10
N GLN A 192 -10.60 23.67 3.29
CA GLN A 192 -9.65 23.40 4.36
C GLN A 192 -9.10 21.98 4.30
N SER A 193 -9.93 21.00 3.99
CA SER A 193 -9.54 19.59 3.91
C SER A 193 -8.38 19.32 2.94
N PRO A 194 -8.36 19.86 1.72
CA PRO A 194 -7.20 19.74 0.83
C PRO A 194 -5.92 20.33 1.42
N GLN A 195 -6.01 21.47 2.12
CA GLN A 195 -4.86 22.07 2.78
C GLN A 195 -4.33 21.19 3.93
N ASN A 196 -5.20 20.54 4.68
CA ASN A 196 -4.81 19.59 5.72
C ASN A 196 -4.06 18.38 5.13
N ASN A 197 -4.40 17.98 3.89
CA ASN A 197 -3.80 16.84 3.21
C ASN A 197 -2.47 17.16 2.51
N TRP A 198 -2.41 18.29 1.81
CA TRP A 198 -1.26 18.61 0.95
C TRP A 198 -0.42 19.79 1.44
N GLY A 199 -1.00 20.78 2.09
CA GLY A 199 -0.33 21.99 2.54
C GLY A 199 -1.10 23.25 2.20
N SER A 200 -0.51 24.40 2.50
CA SER A 200 -1.18 25.70 2.46
C SER A 200 -1.20 26.35 1.06
N TYR A 201 -1.96 27.43 0.95
CA TYR A 201 -1.87 28.40 -0.14
C TYR A 201 -1.58 29.81 0.42
N GLY A 202 -1.09 30.72 -0.41
CA GLY A 202 -0.92 32.14 -0.07
C GLY A 202 0.37 32.76 -0.61
N GLU A 203 0.56 34.04 -0.34
CA GLU A 203 1.69 34.86 -0.79
C GLU A 203 2.84 34.95 0.24
N THR A 204 2.95 34.00 1.14
CA THR A 204 4.02 34.03 2.16
C THR A 204 5.33 33.50 1.58
N ASP A 205 6.47 33.91 2.15
CA ASP A 205 7.79 33.36 1.85
C ASP A 205 7.93 31.87 2.22
N SER A 206 6.88 31.29 2.80
CA SER A 206 6.77 29.87 3.02
C SER A 206 6.36 29.16 1.73
N PHE A 207 6.87 27.98 1.55
CA PHE A 207 6.54 27.12 0.43
C PHE A 207 5.04 26.82 0.41
N ASN A 208 4.34 27.25 -0.63
CA ASN A 208 2.93 26.95 -0.83
C ASN A 208 2.78 25.84 -1.88
N ILE A 209 1.81 24.97 -1.67
CA ILE A 209 1.48 23.90 -2.61
C ILE A 209 0.30 24.25 -3.50
N PHE A 210 -0.46 25.27 -3.10
CA PHE A 210 -1.61 25.76 -3.84
C PHE A 210 -1.51 27.25 -4.15
N GLU A 211 -2.04 27.63 -5.30
CA GLU A 211 -2.49 28.98 -5.60
C GLU A 211 -4.03 29.06 -5.49
N LEU A 212 -4.56 30.20 -5.05
CA LEU A 212 -5.99 30.42 -5.05
C LEU A 212 -6.45 30.79 -6.46
N SER A 213 -7.41 30.04 -6.96
CA SER A 213 -8.00 30.18 -8.30
C SER A 213 -9.53 30.22 -8.21
N THR A 214 -10.19 30.09 -9.33
CA THR A 214 -11.66 29.93 -9.40
C THR A 214 -12.00 28.75 -10.29
N ASN A 215 -13.11 28.08 -9.95
CA ASN A 215 -13.69 27.04 -10.80
C ASN A 215 -14.46 27.67 -12.00
N GLU A 216 -15.05 26.83 -12.84
CA GLU A 216 -15.83 27.30 -14.02
C GLU A 216 -17.04 28.15 -13.65
N LYS A 217 -17.53 28.06 -12.42
CA LYS A 217 -18.66 28.87 -11.91
C LYS A 217 -18.20 30.21 -11.33
N GLY A 218 -16.90 30.42 -11.18
CA GLY A 218 -16.29 31.60 -10.55
C GLY A 218 -16.16 31.51 -9.04
N ASP A 219 -16.39 30.34 -8.43
CA ASP A 219 -16.23 30.10 -7.00
C ASP A 219 -14.77 29.80 -6.64
N PRO A 220 -14.30 30.11 -5.40
CA PRO A 220 -12.94 29.86 -4.97
C PRO A 220 -12.54 28.38 -5.07
N MET A 221 -11.37 28.11 -5.65
CA MET A 221 -10.79 26.80 -5.84
C MET A 221 -9.28 26.82 -5.55
N LEU A 222 -8.75 25.78 -4.94
CA LEU A 222 -7.33 25.55 -4.76
C LEU A 222 -6.77 24.87 -6.02
N LYS A 223 -5.75 25.48 -6.63
CA LYS A 223 -5.06 24.90 -7.77
C LYS A 223 -3.66 24.46 -7.36
N HIS A 224 -3.33 23.18 -7.58
CA HIS A 224 -2.00 22.66 -7.34
C HIS A 224 -0.96 23.44 -8.16
N MET A 225 0.13 23.79 -7.51
CA MET A 225 1.28 24.42 -8.16
C MET A 225 2.15 23.33 -8.80
N ASP A 226 2.90 23.73 -9.83
CA ASP A 226 3.97 22.89 -10.34
C ASP A 226 5.10 22.81 -9.31
N LEU A 227 5.46 21.59 -8.93
CA LEU A 227 6.50 21.32 -7.93
C LEU A 227 7.90 21.21 -8.54
N GLY A 228 8.01 21.27 -9.88
CA GLY A 228 9.27 21.05 -10.59
C GLY A 228 9.83 19.65 -10.28
N ASP A 229 11.12 19.59 -9.93
CA ASP A 229 11.82 18.34 -9.62
C ASP A 229 11.59 17.85 -8.17
N GLN A 230 10.70 18.48 -7.39
CA GLN A 230 10.44 18.06 -6.01
C GLN A 230 9.49 16.89 -5.97
N SER A 231 9.78 15.92 -5.10
CA SER A 231 8.88 14.80 -4.87
C SER A 231 7.56 15.26 -4.22
N PRO A 232 6.38 14.95 -4.78
CA PRO A 232 5.09 15.31 -4.19
C PRO A 232 4.92 14.80 -2.76
N VAL A 233 5.46 13.62 -2.45
CA VAL A 233 5.38 13.05 -1.09
C VAL A 233 6.24 13.82 -0.09
N GLU A 234 7.45 14.21 -0.46
CA GLU A 234 8.34 15.01 0.41
C GLU A 234 7.74 16.39 0.71
N VAL A 235 7.18 17.03 -0.31
CA VAL A 235 6.50 18.32 -0.14
C VAL A 235 5.28 18.17 0.78
N ARG A 236 4.47 17.15 0.58
CA ARG A 236 3.33 16.85 1.42
C ARG A 236 3.72 16.58 2.87
N GLU A 237 4.75 15.78 3.12
CA GLU A 237 5.26 15.51 4.46
C GLU A 237 5.75 16.77 5.17
N ALA A 238 6.39 17.66 4.43
CA ALA A 238 6.88 18.94 4.97
C ALA A 238 5.76 19.97 5.24
N GLN A 239 4.67 19.96 4.47
CA GLN A 239 3.66 21.01 4.46
C GLN A 239 2.30 20.62 5.05
N SER A 240 1.92 19.34 5.02
CA SER A 240 0.62 18.91 5.53
C SER A 240 0.54 18.99 7.05
N VAL A 241 -0.65 19.28 7.56
CA VAL A 241 -0.89 19.30 9.01
C VAL A 241 -1.41 17.95 9.53
N ASN A 242 -1.66 16.98 8.65
CA ASN A 242 -2.20 15.65 8.99
C ASN A 242 -3.40 15.69 9.94
N GLY A 243 -4.21 16.74 9.83
CA GLY A 243 -5.41 16.94 10.65
C GLY A 243 -6.61 16.15 10.16
N PRO A 244 -7.76 16.29 10.82
CA PRO A 244 -9.02 15.78 10.29
C PRO A 244 -9.27 16.32 8.89
N LEU A 245 -9.68 15.46 7.97
CA LEU A 245 -9.97 15.85 6.59
C LEU A 245 -10.94 14.88 5.92
N ALA A 246 -11.64 15.37 4.91
CA ALA A 246 -12.37 14.56 3.93
C ALA A 246 -12.21 15.21 2.56
N ILE A 247 -11.71 14.44 1.60
CA ILE A 247 -11.59 14.87 0.21
C ILE A 247 -12.45 13.92 -0.61
N LEU A 248 -13.60 14.43 -1.06
CA LEU A 248 -14.55 13.65 -1.83
C LEU A 248 -14.20 13.77 -3.32
N ASN A 249 -14.58 12.77 -4.10
CA ASN A 249 -14.35 12.79 -5.55
C ASN A 249 -14.97 14.03 -6.24
N GLU A 250 -16.13 14.47 -5.78
CA GLU A 250 -16.80 15.68 -6.26
C GLU A 250 -16.10 16.99 -5.90
N TYR A 251 -15.09 16.97 -5.02
CA TYR A 251 -14.28 18.17 -4.73
C TYR A 251 -13.30 18.50 -5.85
N TYR A 252 -12.90 17.49 -6.64
CA TYR A 252 -12.01 17.72 -7.78
C TYR A 252 -12.73 18.49 -8.88
N GLY A 253 -12.14 19.60 -9.27
CA GLY A 253 -12.73 20.55 -10.22
C GLY A 253 -13.71 21.56 -9.59
N GLU A 254 -14.24 21.29 -8.41
CA GLU A 254 -15.14 22.21 -7.69
C GLU A 254 -14.37 23.07 -6.67
N TYR A 255 -13.56 22.45 -5.80
CA TYR A 255 -12.85 23.11 -4.69
C TYR A 255 -11.33 22.98 -4.78
N VAL A 256 -10.85 21.96 -5.48
CA VAL A 256 -9.42 21.67 -5.65
C VAL A 256 -9.18 21.04 -7.01
N THR A 257 -8.04 21.33 -7.63
CA THR A 257 -7.61 20.63 -8.85
C THR A 257 -7.12 19.23 -8.49
N GLN A 258 -7.25 18.29 -9.43
CA GLN A 258 -6.56 17.00 -9.35
C GLN A 258 -5.16 17.16 -9.94
N PRO A 259 -4.08 16.76 -9.25
CA PRO A 259 -2.75 16.70 -9.84
C PRO A 259 -2.73 15.77 -11.07
N GLU A 260 -1.95 16.10 -12.08
CA GLU A 260 -1.90 15.31 -13.33
C GLU A 260 -1.38 13.88 -13.10
N ASP A 261 -0.38 13.72 -12.24
CA ASP A 261 0.13 12.42 -11.80
C ASP A 261 -0.96 11.58 -11.10
N ALA A 262 -1.70 12.17 -10.17
CA ALA A 262 -2.83 11.50 -9.51
C ALA A 262 -3.91 11.07 -10.51
N LYS A 263 -4.18 11.89 -11.54
CA LYS A 263 -5.11 11.53 -12.60
C LYS A 263 -4.59 10.33 -13.40
N TRP A 264 -3.33 10.38 -13.83
CA TRP A 264 -2.70 9.26 -14.55
C TRP A 264 -2.79 7.96 -13.73
N ARG A 265 -2.44 8.00 -12.45
CA ARG A 265 -2.51 6.85 -11.55
C ARG A 265 -3.91 6.29 -11.44
N LEU A 266 -4.91 7.14 -11.18
CA LEU A 266 -6.30 6.70 -11.01
C LEU A 266 -6.88 6.11 -12.30
N ASP A 267 -6.62 6.74 -13.45
CA ASP A 267 -7.09 6.25 -14.76
C ASP A 267 -6.47 4.87 -15.05
N ASN A 268 -5.15 4.72 -14.89
CA ASN A 268 -4.47 3.46 -15.12
C ASN A 268 -4.85 2.38 -14.10
N MET A 269 -5.06 2.71 -12.83
CA MET A 269 -5.58 1.77 -11.82
C MET A 269 -6.97 1.26 -12.18
N HIS A 270 -7.86 2.15 -12.65
CA HIS A 270 -9.19 1.76 -13.09
C HIS A 270 -9.14 0.78 -14.28
N GLU A 271 -8.31 1.08 -15.29
CA GLU A 271 -8.19 0.25 -16.48
C GLU A 271 -7.52 -1.10 -16.18
N THR A 272 -6.49 -1.09 -15.30
CA THR A 272 -5.64 -2.25 -15.05
C THR A 272 -6.19 -3.17 -13.97
N TYR A 273 -6.77 -2.63 -12.89
CA TYR A 273 -7.06 -3.42 -11.67
C TYR A 273 -8.53 -3.59 -11.36
N LEU A 274 -9.41 -2.69 -11.80
CA LEU A 274 -10.80 -2.67 -11.33
C LEU A 274 -11.54 -4.00 -11.58
N ALA A 275 -11.28 -4.64 -12.71
CA ALA A 275 -11.91 -5.91 -13.08
C ALA A 275 -11.48 -7.08 -12.17
N ASP A 276 -10.24 -7.05 -11.68
CA ASP A 276 -9.65 -8.11 -10.85
C ASP A 276 -9.69 -7.79 -9.34
N MET A 277 -10.11 -6.57 -8.98
CA MET A 277 -10.11 -6.11 -7.59
C MET A 277 -11.20 -6.79 -6.78
N ASN A 278 -10.80 -7.39 -5.66
CA ASN A 278 -11.71 -8.07 -4.74
C ASN A 278 -11.64 -7.47 -3.34
N SER A 279 -12.74 -6.90 -2.88
CA SER A 279 -12.87 -6.35 -1.52
C SER A 279 -13.48 -7.33 -0.51
N LYS A 280 -14.01 -8.48 -0.97
CA LYS A 280 -14.68 -9.47 -0.07
C LYS A 280 -13.70 -10.14 0.90
N TYR A 281 -12.43 -10.25 0.51
CA TYR A 281 -11.39 -10.86 1.34
C TYR A 281 -10.77 -9.91 2.37
N VAL A 282 -11.16 -8.64 2.37
CA VAL A 282 -10.62 -7.64 3.29
C VAL A 282 -11.27 -7.79 4.67
N TYR A 283 -10.44 -7.91 5.70
CA TYR A 283 -10.91 -7.85 7.08
C TYR A 283 -11.36 -6.42 7.41
N PRO A 284 -12.64 -6.21 7.84
CA PRO A 284 -13.18 -4.87 8.03
C PRO A 284 -12.60 -4.18 9.27
N ASN A 285 -12.63 -2.85 9.26
CA ASN A 285 -12.29 -2.06 10.43
C ASN A 285 -13.40 -2.15 11.48
N VAL A 286 -13.14 -2.83 12.58
CA VAL A 286 -14.10 -3.12 13.66
C VAL A 286 -13.70 -2.48 14.98
N PHE A 287 -14.69 -2.07 15.78
CA PHE A 287 -14.45 -1.62 17.15
C PHE A 287 -14.49 -2.80 18.12
N MET A 288 -13.44 -2.92 18.91
CA MET A 288 -13.30 -3.95 19.93
C MET A 288 -13.49 -3.35 21.33
N SER A 289 -13.80 -4.21 22.31
CA SER A 289 -13.72 -3.82 23.72
C SER A 289 -12.28 -3.44 24.09
N ILE A 290 -12.10 -2.60 25.12
CA ILE A 290 -10.76 -2.24 25.61
C ILE A 290 -9.95 -3.48 25.98
N GLU A 291 -10.60 -4.49 26.60
CA GLU A 291 -9.95 -5.75 26.99
C GLU A 291 -9.43 -6.51 25.76
N ASP A 292 -10.28 -6.68 24.74
CA ASP A 292 -9.91 -7.41 23.54
C ASP A 292 -8.89 -6.61 22.69
N THR A 293 -9.00 -5.28 22.64
CA THR A 293 -8.01 -4.41 22.01
C THR A 293 -6.62 -4.60 22.63
N ASN A 294 -6.52 -4.65 23.96
CA ASN A 294 -5.24 -4.85 24.63
C ASN A 294 -4.65 -6.26 24.33
N LYS A 295 -5.49 -7.28 24.29
CA LYS A 295 -5.04 -8.65 23.92
C LYS A 295 -4.55 -8.69 22.46
N VAL A 296 -5.35 -8.14 21.55
CA VAL A 296 -5.02 -8.04 20.12
C VAL A 296 -3.69 -7.32 19.93
N SER A 297 -3.49 -6.18 20.58
CA SER A 297 -2.25 -5.39 20.49
C SER A 297 -1.01 -6.18 20.95
N GLN A 298 -1.17 -7.04 21.96
CA GLN A 298 -0.09 -7.90 22.45
C GLN A 298 0.23 -9.00 21.43
N TYR A 299 -0.77 -9.72 20.93
CA TYR A 299 -0.59 -10.75 19.91
C TYR A 299 0.00 -10.19 18.62
N ASP A 300 -0.54 -9.06 18.17
CA ASP A 300 -0.10 -8.39 16.94
C ASP A 300 1.41 -8.09 16.97
N THR A 301 1.90 -7.55 18.08
CA THR A 301 3.31 -7.22 18.21
C THR A 301 4.22 -8.42 18.02
N ASP A 302 3.92 -9.55 18.67
CA ASP A 302 4.79 -10.73 18.64
C ASP A 302 4.64 -11.52 17.34
N ILE A 303 3.38 -11.73 16.90
CA ILE A 303 3.04 -12.54 15.72
C ILE A 303 3.47 -11.84 14.45
N LYS A 304 3.07 -10.57 14.27
CA LYS A 304 3.40 -9.80 13.07
C LYS A 304 4.90 -9.62 12.90
N LYS A 305 5.59 -9.19 13.96
CA LYS A 305 7.04 -9.03 13.92
C LYS A 305 7.76 -10.32 13.54
N TYR A 306 7.30 -11.46 14.05
CA TYR A 306 7.90 -12.75 13.73
C TYR A 306 7.61 -13.16 12.27
N ALA A 307 6.40 -12.94 11.78
CA ALA A 307 6.04 -13.16 10.38
C ALA A 307 6.88 -12.32 9.43
N GLU A 308 6.99 -11.01 9.70
CA GLU A 308 7.79 -10.08 8.89
C GLU A 308 9.29 -10.41 8.88
N GLN A 309 9.84 -10.79 10.04
CA GLN A 309 11.22 -11.24 10.11
C GLN A 309 11.47 -12.51 9.29
N LYS A 310 10.55 -13.47 9.38
CA LYS A 310 10.66 -14.72 8.63
C LYS A 310 10.43 -14.51 7.14
N LYS A 311 9.52 -13.64 6.74
CA LYS A 311 9.33 -13.24 5.34
C LYS A 311 10.64 -12.75 4.73
N ALA A 312 11.26 -11.76 5.34
CA ALA A 312 12.52 -11.20 4.85
C ALA A 312 13.65 -12.24 4.80
N ASP A 313 13.78 -13.05 5.86
CA ASP A 313 14.79 -14.10 5.95
C ASP A 313 14.60 -15.17 4.85
N TRP A 314 13.39 -15.66 4.66
CA TRP A 314 13.10 -16.70 3.68
C TRP A 314 13.19 -16.22 2.24
N ILE A 315 12.76 -15.00 1.95
CA ILE A 315 12.95 -14.44 0.60
C ILE A 315 14.45 -14.30 0.31
N LEU A 316 15.23 -13.78 1.25
CA LEU A 316 16.68 -13.57 1.04
C LEU A 316 17.48 -14.87 1.07
N ASN A 317 17.26 -15.72 2.08
CA ASN A 317 18.13 -16.86 2.38
C ASN A 317 17.51 -18.23 2.07
N GLY A 318 16.20 -18.27 1.79
CA GLY A 318 15.44 -19.51 1.61
C GLY A 318 15.20 -20.27 2.92
N GLY A 319 14.84 -21.54 2.79
CA GLY A 319 14.69 -22.44 3.92
C GLY A 319 13.28 -22.59 4.48
N ILE A 320 12.29 -21.89 3.92
CA ILE A 320 10.89 -21.96 4.38
C ILE A 320 10.36 -23.39 4.40
N GLU A 321 10.67 -24.24 3.41
CA GLU A 321 10.25 -25.63 3.34
C GLU A 321 10.67 -26.44 4.60
N LYS A 322 11.87 -26.16 5.12
CA LYS A 322 12.42 -26.85 6.27
C LYS A 322 11.92 -26.32 7.60
N GLU A 323 11.61 -25.05 7.63
CA GLU A 323 11.25 -24.30 8.83
C GLU A 323 9.75 -24.15 9.02
N TRP A 324 8.93 -24.46 8.01
CA TRP A 324 7.49 -24.18 8.01
C TRP A 324 6.75 -24.75 9.20
N ASP A 325 6.95 -26.04 9.51
CA ASP A 325 6.29 -26.67 10.65
C ASP A 325 6.68 -26.01 11.97
N SER A 326 7.97 -25.73 12.16
CA SER A 326 8.45 -25.06 13.38
C SER A 326 7.98 -23.61 13.47
N TYR A 327 7.79 -22.95 12.34
CA TYR A 327 7.21 -21.61 12.26
C TYR A 327 5.74 -21.65 12.71
N LEU A 328 4.92 -22.55 12.17
CA LEU A 328 3.53 -22.72 12.57
C LEU A 328 3.40 -23.01 14.07
N GLU A 329 4.23 -23.93 14.60
CA GLU A 329 4.26 -24.18 16.05
C GLU A 329 4.62 -22.93 16.87
N LYS A 330 5.51 -22.08 16.34
CA LYS A 330 5.91 -20.85 17.02
C LYS A 330 4.80 -19.81 16.99
N MET A 331 4.08 -19.68 15.86
CA MET A 331 2.90 -18.80 15.74
C MET A 331 1.81 -19.20 16.76
N GLU A 332 1.55 -20.50 16.91
CA GLU A 332 0.63 -20.99 17.95
C GLU A 332 1.10 -20.68 19.38
N LYS A 333 2.39 -20.79 19.66
CA LYS A 333 2.96 -20.40 20.96
C LYS A 333 2.84 -18.88 21.24
N TYR A 334 2.80 -18.06 20.22
CA TYR A 334 2.52 -16.63 20.35
C TYR A 334 1.02 -16.31 20.50
N GLY A 335 0.14 -17.33 20.36
CA GLY A 335 -1.29 -17.20 20.58
C GLY A 335 -2.09 -16.90 19.31
N LEU A 336 -1.64 -17.36 18.14
CA LEU A 336 -2.32 -17.12 16.87
C LEU A 336 -3.77 -17.59 16.88
N SER A 337 -4.08 -18.78 17.43
CA SER A 337 -5.45 -19.30 17.53
C SER A 337 -6.36 -18.40 18.36
N ASP A 338 -5.88 -17.88 19.50
CA ASP A 338 -6.63 -16.93 20.33
C ASP A 338 -6.82 -15.59 19.62
N TYR A 339 -5.78 -15.12 18.91
CA TYR A 339 -5.85 -13.90 18.11
C TYR A 339 -6.91 -13.99 17.01
N LEU A 340 -6.88 -15.08 16.23
CA LEU A 340 -7.89 -15.35 15.19
C LEU A 340 -9.31 -15.48 15.77
N SER A 341 -9.45 -16.10 16.92
CA SER A 341 -10.75 -16.23 17.60
C SER A 341 -11.35 -14.88 17.98
N ILE A 342 -10.53 -13.94 18.48
CA ILE A 342 -10.97 -12.56 18.75
C ILE A 342 -11.35 -11.85 17.46
N LYS A 343 -10.52 -11.92 16.42
CA LYS A 343 -10.80 -11.30 15.12
C LYS A 343 -12.08 -11.85 14.50
N GLN A 344 -12.29 -13.16 14.53
CA GLN A 344 -13.53 -13.81 14.04
C GLN A 344 -14.77 -13.31 14.78
N LYS A 345 -14.74 -13.28 16.12
CA LYS A 345 -15.85 -12.75 16.93
C LYS A 345 -16.30 -11.35 16.48
N TYR A 346 -15.36 -10.47 16.22
CA TYR A 346 -15.68 -9.10 15.80
C TYR A 346 -16.10 -9.01 14.34
N PHE A 347 -15.58 -9.86 13.49
CA PHE A 347 -16.06 -10.02 12.12
C PHE A 347 -17.51 -10.48 12.07
N ASP A 348 -17.86 -11.51 12.84
CA ASP A 348 -19.23 -12.03 12.91
C ASP A 348 -20.22 -10.97 13.41
N ASN A 349 -19.82 -10.17 14.41
CA ASN A 349 -20.62 -9.04 14.90
C ASN A 349 -20.79 -7.95 13.83
N TYR A 350 -19.75 -7.65 13.06
CA TYR A 350 -19.82 -6.71 11.95
C TYR A 350 -20.79 -7.20 10.88
N GLN A 351 -20.68 -8.45 10.44
CA GLN A 351 -21.59 -9.05 9.45
C GLN A 351 -23.05 -9.02 9.93
N LYS A 352 -23.28 -9.32 11.18
CA LYS A 352 -24.61 -9.23 11.77
C LYS A 352 -25.17 -7.81 11.71
N SER A 353 -24.36 -6.80 12.00
CA SER A 353 -24.78 -5.39 11.96
C SER A 353 -25.12 -4.87 10.56
N LEU A 354 -24.62 -5.52 9.51
CA LEU A 354 -24.95 -5.19 8.11
C LEU A 354 -26.29 -5.80 7.67
N SER A 355 -26.79 -6.80 8.39
CA SER A 355 -28.04 -7.49 8.09
C SER A 355 -29.25 -6.98 8.87
N GLU A 356 -29.04 -6.09 9.85
CA GLU A 356 -30.05 -5.39 10.63
C GLU A 356 -30.35 -4.01 10.03
#